data_9311a2cae7a9614c101230aeeaa7be37
#
_entry.id   9311a2cae7a9614c101230aeeaa7be37
#
_cell.length_a   1.000
_cell.length_b   1.000
_cell.length_c   1.000
_cell.angle_alpha   90.00
_cell.angle_beta   90.00
_cell.angle_gamma   90.00
#
_symmetry.space_group_name_H-M   'P 1'
#
loop_
_entity.id
_entity.type
_entity.pdbx_description
1 polymer ?
#
loop_
_entity_poly.entity_id
_entity_poly.type
_entity_poly.pdbx_seq_one_letter_code
_entity_poly.pdbx_strand_id
1 'polypeptide(L)'
;MNLLILLAIPCILYGRSFNVMDFGARGNGISDDAIAIQKAVDACTNAGGGDVVFSANHTFLSGPVQLKSNVNIVLETNSVWKANPDESIYHLSAFGKNEGEGMMWIWAKDVENLSFSGHGTIHGNGIKFMGAELFDSYELKPVTTFDPRPHVLTLMGVRNLNIRDITIREGAYWTVHLIGCDGAVIDGINLLNNLKIRNGDGIDIDHSKNVRIANCHITSGDDAICLKNRREFEEYGSCHDIVVTNCVMESRSCTVKIGSENMDSIYNVVIDNCVIKGSNRGLGIQNRDEGTVSNVVFSNIILDCQLWSDVWWGKAESIYVTSYPRANGNHKDANWRFPKGQTVGRCGEVSHIYFNHIYATSENGCFIGGDTPDKVNNIYLNNVHLNLKKLTGYDGGVYDKRPCRGEGFIYNKVYGVYVENARDVEIDDLRVQVGPKVNYGGKTFGIDD
;
A
#
# COMPACT_ATOMS: atom_id res chain seq x y z
N MET A 1 62.39 25.32 19.41
CA MET A 1 60.93 25.33 19.39
C MET A 1 60.51 24.35 18.28
N ASN A 2 60.35 23.09 18.67
CA ASN A 2 60.04 22.01 17.71
C ASN A 2 58.53 21.95 17.52
N LEU A 3 58.07 22.22 16.30
CA LEU A 3 56.67 22.14 15.91
C LEU A 3 56.35 20.66 15.56
N LEU A 4 55.64 19.94 16.43
CA LEU A 4 55.08 18.63 16.12
C LEU A 4 53.86 18.86 15.20
N ILE A 5 54.01 18.49 13.93
CA ILE A 5 52.88 18.40 13.02
C ILE A 5 52.23 17.03 13.24
N LEU A 6 51.05 17.04 13.91
CA LEU A 6 50.14 15.89 13.96
C LEU A 6 49.51 15.74 12.55
N LEU A 7 49.98 14.77 11.78
CA LEU A 7 49.30 14.27 10.59
C LEU A 7 48.05 13.53 11.04
N ALA A 8 46.89 14.17 10.97
CA ALA A 8 45.62 13.47 11.03
C ALA A 8 45.47 12.62 9.75
N ILE A 9 45.73 11.32 9.86
CA ILE A 9 45.38 10.34 8.82
C ILE A 9 43.85 10.29 8.79
N PRO A 10 43.19 10.62 7.68
CA PRO A 10 41.75 10.39 7.58
C PRO A 10 41.53 8.88 7.69
N CYS A 11 40.94 8.47 8.79
CA CYS A 11 40.44 7.13 8.96
C CYS A 11 39.28 6.97 7.95
N ILE A 12 39.55 6.41 6.76
CA ILE A 12 38.50 5.98 5.85
C ILE A 12 37.82 4.84 6.59
N LEU A 13 36.71 5.13 7.23
CA LEU A 13 35.81 4.14 7.75
C LEU A 13 35.20 3.40 6.55
N TYR A 14 35.88 2.35 6.11
CA TYR A 14 35.22 1.34 5.28
C TYR A 14 34.07 0.78 6.13
N GLY A 15 32.83 0.91 5.64
CA GLY A 15 31.69 0.24 6.26
C GLY A 15 32.03 -1.24 6.43
N ARG A 16 31.74 -1.81 7.59
CA ARG A 16 31.93 -3.25 7.82
C ARG A 16 30.97 -4.02 6.93
N SER A 17 31.46 -4.99 6.21
CA SER A 17 30.69 -5.83 5.29
C SER A 17 30.61 -7.27 5.84
N PHE A 18 29.39 -7.81 5.82
CA PHE A 18 29.03 -9.14 6.29
C PHE A 18 28.37 -9.88 5.13
N ASN A 19 29.16 -10.55 4.31
CA ASN A 19 28.63 -11.31 3.19
C ASN A 19 27.92 -12.58 3.70
N VAL A 20 26.69 -12.79 3.32
CA VAL A 20 25.88 -13.94 3.77
C VAL A 20 26.54 -15.29 3.44
N MET A 21 27.34 -15.35 2.37
CA MET A 21 28.11 -16.54 1.97
C MET A 21 29.16 -16.93 3.04
N ASP A 22 29.79 -15.93 3.69
CA ASP A 22 30.77 -16.17 4.75
C ASP A 22 30.16 -16.79 6.02
N PHE A 23 28.82 -16.68 6.15
CA PHE A 23 28.03 -17.27 7.25
C PHE A 23 27.39 -18.60 6.88
N GLY A 24 27.66 -19.11 5.67
CA GLY A 24 27.24 -20.43 5.22
C GLY A 24 26.04 -20.45 4.27
N ALA A 25 25.59 -19.30 3.78
CA ALA A 25 24.58 -19.26 2.73
C ALA A 25 25.11 -19.91 1.44
N ARG A 26 24.26 -20.68 0.77
CA ARG A 26 24.64 -21.37 -0.48
C ARG A 26 24.31 -20.55 -1.73
N GLY A 27 23.31 -19.71 -1.68
CA GLY A 27 22.89 -18.88 -2.79
C GLY A 27 22.52 -19.64 -4.06
N ASN A 28 22.05 -20.89 -3.94
CA ASN A 28 21.77 -21.78 -5.06
C ASN A 28 20.27 -21.87 -5.44
N GLY A 29 19.41 -21.11 -4.75
CA GLY A 29 17.97 -21.07 -4.97
C GLY A 29 17.20 -22.32 -4.54
N ILE A 30 17.84 -23.28 -3.87
CA ILE A 30 17.26 -24.57 -3.46
C ILE A 30 17.37 -24.76 -1.94
N SER A 31 18.56 -24.52 -1.39
CA SER A 31 18.80 -24.66 0.05
C SER A 31 18.21 -23.46 0.80
N ASP A 32 17.65 -23.72 1.96
CA ASP A 32 17.20 -22.61 2.84
C ASP A 32 18.40 -21.95 3.50
N ASP A 33 18.63 -20.69 3.18
CA ASP A 33 19.75 -19.86 3.64
C ASP A 33 19.36 -18.98 4.86
N ALA A 34 18.15 -19.11 5.42
CA ALA A 34 17.64 -18.22 6.49
C ALA A 34 18.58 -18.15 7.69
N ILE A 35 19.11 -19.29 8.14
CA ILE A 35 20.03 -19.36 9.29
C ILE A 35 21.34 -18.59 9.02
N ALA A 36 21.87 -18.73 7.81
CA ALA A 36 23.11 -18.05 7.42
C ALA A 36 22.88 -16.52 7.30
N ILE A 37 21.77 -16.11 6.69
CA ILE A 37 21.36 -14.70 6.58
C ILE A 37 21.17 -14.11 7.98
N GLN A 38 20.47 -14.81 8.88
CA GLN A 38 20.26 -14.35 10.26
C GLN A 38 21.58 -14.17 11.00
N LYS A 39 22.53 -15.08 10.84
CA LYS A 39 23.87 -14.96 11.46
C LYS A 39 24.64 -13.73 10.95
N ALA A 40 24.53 -13.41 9.65
CA ALA A 40 25.13 -12.22 9.07
C ALA A 40 24.51 -10.94 9.65
N VAL A 41 23.19 -10.87 9.75
CA VAL A 41 22.45 -9.77 10.38
C VAL A 41 22.88 -9.60 11.85
N ASP A 42 22.93 -10.69 12.59
CA ASP A 42 23.32 -10.69 14.01
C ASP A 42 24.77 -10.21 14.19
N ALA A 43 25.68 -10.69 13.39
CA ALA A 43 27.08 -10.28 13.40
C ALA A 43 27.24 -8.79 13.07
N CYS A 44 26.50 -8.31 12.06
CA CYS A 44 26.50 -6.91 11.65
C CYS A 44 26.06 -6.02 12.82
N THR A 45 24.91 -6.28 13.41
CA THR A 45 24.38 -5.50 14.54
C THR A 45 25.32 -5.57 15.76
N ASN A 46 25.85 -6.74 16.12
CA ASN A 46 26.77 -6.91 17.23
C ASN A 46 28.10 -6.15 17.03
N ALA A 47 28.48 -5.93 15.78
CA ALA A 47 29.67 -5.12 15.42
C ALA A 47 29.38 -3.60 15.43
N GLY A 48 28.16 -3.18 15.74
CA GLY A 48 27.73 -1.77 15.74
C GLY A 48 27.12 -1.30 14.43
N GLY A 49 26.93 -2.19 13.46
CA GLY A 49 26.31 -1.90 12.17
C GLY A 49 27.22 -2.10 10.97
N GLY A 50 26.65 -2.03 9.79
CA GLY A 50 27.34 -2.19 8.50
C GLY A 50 26.46 -2.76 7.41
N ASP A 51 27.07 -3.33 6.38
CA ASP A 51 26.42 -3.89 5.22
C ASP A 51 26.28 -5.42 5.34
N VAL A 52 25.05 -5.94 5.25
CA VAL A 52 24.79 -7.36 5.03
C VAL A 52 24.63 -7.60 3.54
N VAL A 53 25.60 -8.28 2.93
CA VAL A 53 25.74 -8.34 1.47
C VAL A 53 25.25 -9.67 0.91
N PHE A 54 24.34 -9.59 -0.06
CA PHE A 54 23.89 -10.68 -0.90
C PHE A 54 24.66 -10.64 -2.21
N SER A 55 25.58 -11.59 -2.41
CA SER A 55 26.49 -11.61 -3.54
C SER A 55 25.77 -11.67 -4.89
N ALA A 56 26.36 -10.98 -5.87
CA ALA A 56 25.86 -10.92 -7.24
C ALA A 56 25.67 -12.32 -7.87
N ASN A 57 24.65 -12.43 -8.73
CA ASN A 57 24.36 -13.64 -9.51
C ASN A 57 24.03 -14.90 -8.67
N HIS A 58 23.58 -14.72 -7.43
CA HIS A 58 23.13 -15.80 -6.56
C HIS A 58 21.64 -15.66 -6.22
N THR A 59 21.00 -16.79 -5.94
CA THR A 59 19.63 -16.82 -5.45
C THR A 59 19.60 -17.41 -4.05
N PHE A 60 19.27 -16.60 -3.05
CA PHE A 60 19.21 -16.98 -1.65
C PHE A 60 17.74 -17.28 -1.29
N LEU A 61 17.39 -18.58 -1.25
CA LEU A 61 16.08 -19.01 -0.78
C LEU A 61 16.05 -18.95 0.73
N SER A 62 15.04 -18.33 1.34
CA SER A 62 14.96 -18.31 2.80
C SER A 62 13.55 -18.34 3.35
N GLY A 63 13.38 -18.98 4.49
CA GLY A 63 12.31 -18.75 5.42
C GLY A 63 12.42 -17.38 6.13
N PRO A 64 11.67 -17.18 7.24
CA PRO A 64 11.63 -15.92 7.97
C PRO A 64 13.01 -15.44 8.47
N VAL A 65 13.26 -14.13 8.34
CA VAL A 65 14.48 -13.47 8.84
C VAL A 65 14.09 -12.18 9.59
N GLN A 66 14.66 -12.01 10.79
CA GLN A 66 14.51 -10.82 11.60
C GLN A 66 15.66 -9.84 11.35
N LEU A 67 15.34 -8.63 10.92
CA LEU A 67 16.31 -7.54 10.79
C LEU A 67 16.48 -6.78 12.11
N LYS A 68 17.63 -6.14 12.27
CA LYS A 68 18.04 -5.45 13.50
C LYS A 68 18.55 -4.04 13.19
N SER A 69 18.79 -3.25 14.26
CA SER A 69 19.28 -1.88 14.12
C SER A 69 20.66 -1.78 13.48
N ASN A 70 20.88 -0.66 12.77
CA ASN A 70 22.13 -0.30 12.12
C ASN A 70 22.57 -1.26 11.00
N VAL A 71 21.62 -1.87 10.30
CA VAL A 71 21.86 -2.82 9.21
C VAL A 71 21.47 -2.20 7.87
N ASN A 72 22.37 -2.25 6.91
CA ASN A 72 22.08 -2.02 5.51
C ASN A 72 22.08 -3.35 4.75
N ILE A 73 20.95 -3.76 4.21
CA ILE A 73 20.84 -4.91 3.30
C ILE A 73 21.28 -4.48 1.91
N VAL A 74 22.39 -5.03 1.44
CA VAL A 74 22.92 -4.74 0.11
C VAL A 74 22.66 -5.91 -0.82
N LEU A 75 21.78 -5.70 -1.79
CA LEU A 75 21.48 -6.67 -2.83
C LEU A 75 22.34 -6.33 -4.06
N GLU A 76 23.44 -7.02 -4.25
CA GLU A 76 24.30 -6.80 -5.43
C GLU A 76 23.56 -7.13 -6.74
N THR A 77 24.10 -6.66 -7.86
CA THR A 77 23.48 -6.84 -9.19
C THR A 77 23.15 -8.32 -9.47
N ASN A 78 21.90 -8.57 -9.90
CA ASN A 78 21.37 -9.92 -10.15
C ASN A 78 21.34 -10.86 -8.93
N SER A 79 21.58 -10.36 -7.72
CA SER A 79 21.26 -11.17 -6.54
C SER A 79 19.75 -11.25 -6.35
N VAL A 80 19.26 -12.39 -5.88
CA VAL A 80 17.84 -12.61 -5.58
C VAL A 80 17.69 -13.17 -4.18
N TRP A 81 17.04 -12.41 -3.30
CA TRP A 81 16.57 -12.93 -2.03
C TRP A 81 15.13 -13.42 -2.20
N LYS A 82 14.89 -14.72 -2.09
CA LYS A 82 13.64 -15.38 -2.49
C LYS A 82 12.96 -16.06 -1.32
N ALA A 83 11.64 -15.86 -1.19
CA ALA A 83 10.84 -16.51 -0.15
C ALA A 83 10.77 -18.03 -0.39
N ASN A 84 10.99 -18.80 0.67
CA ASN A 84 10.76 -20.24 0.66
C ASN A 84 9.24 -20.49 0.65
N PRO A 85 8.70 -21.25 -0.31
CA PRO A 85 7.27 -21.49 -0.45
C PRO A 85 6.69 -22.54 0.52
N ASP A 86 7.49 -23.06 1.44
CA ASP A 86 7.00 -23.96 2.49
C ASP A 86 6.21 -23.17 3.53
N GLU A 87 4.89 -23.26 3.46
CA GLU A 87 3.98 -22.54 4.34
C GLU A 87 4.17 -22.89 5.81
N SER A 88 4.64 -24.09 6.12
CA SER A 88 4.81 -24.60 7.47
C SER A 88 5.89 -23.89 8.31
N ILE A 89 6.75 -23.11 7.66
CA ILE A 89 7.84 -22.38 8.34
C ILE A 89 7.45 -20.96 8.80
N TYR A 90 6.27 -20.46 8.38
CA TYR A 90 5.80 -19.13 8.74
C TYR A 90 4.90 -19.20 9.97
N HIS A 91 5.42 -18.81 11.14
CA HIS A 91 4.73 -18.94 12.43
C HIS A 91 4.38 -17.60 13.09
N LEU A 92 4.92 -16.49 12.58
CA LEU A 92 4.69 -15.16 13.14
C LEU A 92 3.80 -14.35 12.21
N SER A 93 2.69 -13.85 12.73
CA SER A 93 1.80 -12.94 12.01
C SER A 93 2.00 -11.50 12.47
N ALA A 94 1.94 -10.55 11.54
CA ALA A 94 1.81 -9.13 11.83
C ALA A 94 0.45 -8.83 12.48
N PHE A 95 -0.59 -9.60 12.15
CA PHE A 95 -1.95 -9.40 12.65
C PHE A 95 -2.21 -10.29 13.87
N GLY A 96 -1.97 -9.77 15.05
CA GLY A 96 -1.96 -10.55 16.28
C GLY A 96 -3.25 -11.29 16.67
N LYS A 97 -4.34 -11.17 15.89
CA LYS A 97 -5.63 -11.82 16.15
C LYS A 97 -6.20 -12.60 14.97
N ASN A 98 -5.56 -12.57 13.82
CA ASN A 98 -5.98 -13.30 12.63
C ASN A 98 -5.10 -14.54 12.46
N GLU A 99 -5.58 -15.66 12.93
CA GLU A 99 -4.92 -16.94 12.65
C GLU A 99 -4.86 -17.17 11.13
N GLY A 100 -3.66 -17.32 10.58
CA GLY A 100 -3.41 -17.63 9.19
C GLY A 100 -3.25 -16.46 8.22
N GLU A 101 -3.48 -15.21 8.65
CA GLU A 101 -3.26 -14.04 7.80
C GLU A 101 -1.99 -13.27 8.20
N GLY A 102 -1.39 -12.55 7.24
CA GLY A 102 -0.33 -11.58 7.49
C GLY A 102 0.93 -12.19 8.08
N MET A 103 1.31 -13.39 7.70
CA MET A 103 2.56 -14.00 8.12
C MET A 103 3.75 -13.12 7.70
N MET A 104 4.84 -13.17 8.44
CA MET A 104 6.01 -12.33 8.19
C MET A 104 7.14 -13.15 7.60
N TRP A 105 7.72 -12.66 6.50
CA TRP A 105 8.95 -13.23 5.95
C TRP A 105 10.18 -12.42 6.38
N ILE A 106 10.38 -11.22 5.85
CA ILE A 106 11.46 -10.33 6.27
C ILE A 106 10.84 -9.29 7.21
N TRP A 107 11.27 -9.25 8.46
CA TRP A 107 10.63 -8.38 9.43
C TRP A 107 11.59 -7.71 10.39
N ALA A 108 11.17 -6.55 10.90
CA ALA A 108 11.86 -5.82 11.95
C ALA A 108 10.85 -5.29 12.97
N LYS A 109 11.26 -5.17 14.22
CA LYS A 109 10.44 -4.54 15.25
C LYS A 109 11.31 -3.71 16.19
N ASP A 110 10.89 -2.44 16.41
CA ASP A 110 11.51 -1.49 17.32
C ASP A 110 13.02 -1.31 17.06
N VAL A 111 13.39 -1.12 15.78
CA VAL A 111 14.76 -0.94 15.32
C VAL A 111 14.98 0.46 14.73
N GLU A 112 16.24 0.83 14.57
CA GLU A 112 16.61 2.10 13.95
C GLU A 112 17.73 1.93 12.92
N ASN A 113 17.81 2.90 11.99
CA ASN A 113 18.83 2.92 10.94
C ASN A 113 18.84 1.64 10.11
N LEU A 114 17.69 1.29 9.56
CA LEU A 114 17.55 0.13 8.67
C LEU A 114 17.50 0.59 7.22
N SER A 115 18.29 -0.04 6.36
CA SER A 115 18.25 0.28 4.94
C SER A 115 18.34 -0.95 4.04
N PHE A 116 17.84 -0.77 2.80
CA PHE A 116 17.93 -1.70 1.69
C PHE A 116 18.44 -0.94 0.49
N SER A 117 19.45 -1.48 -0.18
CA SER A 117 20.09 -0.82 -1.30
C SER A 117 20.66 -1.82 -2.31
N GLY A 118 21.11 -1.31 -3.46
CA GLY A 118 21.74 -2.12 -4.51
C GLY A 118 20.84 -2.26 -5.74
N HIS A 119 21.12 -3.26 -6.59
CA HIS A 119 20.39 -3.51 -7.84
C HIS A 119 19.90 -4.96 -7.95
N GLY A 120 19.77 -5.65 -6.82
CA GLY A 120 19.22 -6.99 -6.75
C GLY A 120 17.70 -6.99 -6.51
N THR A 121 17.19 -8.17 -6.23
CA THR A 121 15.75 -8.41 -6.14
C THR A 121 15.37 -9.11 -4.83
N ILE A 122 14.33 -8.60 -4.17
CA ILE A 122 13.57 -9.34 -3.15
C ILE A 122 12.36 -9.96 -3.86
N HIS A 123 12.24 -11.30 -3.84
CA HIS A 123 11.24 -12.04 -4.59
C HIS A 123 10.33 -12.82 -3.64
N GLY A 124 9.10 -12.36 -3.46
CA GLY A 124 8.13 -12.94 -2.53
C GLY A 124 7.60 -14.33 -2.92
N ASN A 125 7.90 -14.81 -4.15
CA ASN A 125 7.51 -16.14 -4.64
C ASN A 125 6.00 -16.41 -4.60
N GLY A 126 5.20 -15.35 -4.68
CA GLY A 126 3.77 -15.31 -4.38
C GLY A 126 2.93 -16.35 -5.11
N ILE A 127 3.24 -16.61 -6.38
CA ILE A 127 2.49 -17.59 -7.18
C ILE A 127 2.55 -19.01 -6.59
N LYS A 128 3.58 -19.32 -5.81
CA LYS A 128 3.72 -20.65 -5.16
C LYS A 128 2.79 -20.84 -3.97
N PHE A 129 2.23 -19.75 -3.46
CA PHE A 129 1.21 -19.74 -2.41
C PHE A 129 -0.22 -19.73 -2.97
N MET A 130 -0.38 -19.77 -4.31
CA MET A 130 -1.66 -19.67 -4.99
C MET A 130 -2.08 -20.97 -5.64
N GLY A 131 -3.40 -21.22 -5.69
CA GLY A 131 -4.02 -22.28 -6.45
C GLY A 131 -4.41 -21.84 -7.87
N ALA A 132 -5.42 -22.52 -8.42
CA ALA A 132 -5.96 -22.20 -9.74
C ALA A 132 -6.66 -20.84 -9.74
N GLU A 133 -6.65 -20.19 -10.90
CA GLU A 133 -7.39 -18.94 -11.13
C GLU A 133 -8.91 -19.18 -10.95
N LEU A 134 -9.60 -18.22 -10.33
CA LEU A 134 -11.05 -18.26 -10.19
C LEU A 134 -11.72 -18.00 -11.53
N PHE A 135 -12.79 -18.76 -11.82
CA PHE A 135 -13.49 -18.70 -13.11
C PHE A 135 -14.08 -17.31 -13.43
N ASP A 136 -14.69 -16.68 -12.43
CA ASP A 136 -15.37 -15.36 -12.58
C ASP A 136 -14.58 -14.21 -11.99
N SER A 137 -13.27 -14.37 -11.80
CA SER A 137 -12.44 -13.37 -11.16
C SER A 137 -11.06 -13.34 -11.80
N TYR A 138 -10.44 -12.18 -11.77
CA TYR A 138 -9.02 -12.04 -12.10
C TYR A 138 -8.09 -12.48 -10.96
N GLU A 139 -8.65 -12.92 -9.84
CA GLU A 139 -7.89 -13.35 -8.66
C GLU A 139 -7.47 -14.82 -8.74
N LEU A 140 -6.36 -15.14 -8.08
CA LEU A 140 -5.94 -16.51 -7.84
C LEU A 140 -6.49 -17.01 -6.51
N LYS A 141 -6.82 -18.31 -6.43
CA LYS A 141 -7.17 -18.95 -5.15
C LYS A 141 -5.93 -19.14 -4.30
N PRO A 142 -6.01 -18.89 -2.97
CA PRO A 142 -4.99 -19.39 -2.06
C PRO A 142 -4.85 -20.91 -2.16
N VAL A 143 -3.62 -21.40 -2.00
CA VAL A 143 -3.34 -22.85 -2.04
C VAL A 143 -3.91 -23.56 -0.82
N THR A 144 -4.01 -22.89 0.31
CA THR A 144 -4.48 -23.44 1.58
C THR A 144 -5.80 -22.83 2.03
N THR A 145 -6.48 -23.48 2.98
CA THR A 145 -7.70 -22.98 3.62
C THR A 145 -7.44 -21.88 4.67
N PHE A 146 -6.26 -21.89 5.27
CA PHE A 146 -5.78 -20.82 6.12
C PHE A 146 -4.95 -19.90 5.25
N ASP A 147 -5.03 -18.69 5.28
CA ASP A 147 -4.31 -17.77 4.41
C ASP A 147 -2.88 -17.48 4.96
N PRO A 148 -1.94 -18.46 4.99
CA PRO A 148 -0.63 -18.32 5.62
C PRO A 148 0.35 -17.52 4.77
N ARG A 149 -0.11 -16.87 3.71
CA ARG A 149 0.71 -16.09 2.80
C ARG A 149 1.50 -15.01 3.54
N PRO A 150 2.83 -14.96 3.36
CA PRO A 150 3.63 -13.98 4.07
C PRO A 150 3.62 -12.60 3.39
N HIS A 151 3.66 -11.55 4.21
CA HIS A 151 4.16 -10.25 3.80
C HIS A 151 5.62 -10.37 3.38
N VAL A 152 6.04 -9.55 2.41
CA VAL A 152 7.46 -9.55 1.99
C VAL A 152 8.31 -8.80 3.02
N LEU A 153 7.98 -7.55 3.32
CA LEU A 153 8.63 -6.73 4.35
C LEU A 153 7.59 -6.29 5.39
N THR A 154 7.77 -6.65 6.64
CA THR A 154 6.97 -6.16 7.77
C THR A 154 7.85 -5.37 8.72
N LEU A 155 7.69 -4.06 8.76
CA LEU A 155 8.57 -3.13 9.45
C LEU A 155 7.76 -2.40 10.52
N MET A 156 7.94 -2.79 11.80
CA MET A 156 7.18 -2.28 12.96
C MET A 156 8.06 -1.38 13.82
N GLY A 157 7.61 -0.17 14.12
CA GLY A 157 8.32 0.77 14.98
C GLY A 157 9.72 1.15 14.48
N VAL A 158 9.95 1.11 13.17
CA VAL A 158 11.28 1.41 12.59
C VAL A 158 11.50 2.91 12.52
N ARG A 159 12.61 3.38 13.08
CA ARG A 159 13.06 4.77 12.94
C ARG A 159 14.19 4.88 11.93
N ASN A 160 14.12 5.85 11.04
CA ASN A 160 15.11 6.09 9.98
C ASN A 160 15.26 4.88 9.04
N LEU A 161 14.19 4.58 8.30
CA LEU A 161 14.15 3.55 7.27
C LEU A 161 14.55 4.13 5.90
N ASN A 162 15.30 3.36 5.12
CA ASN A 162 15.68 3.75 3.75
C ASN A 162 15.60 2.54 2.81
N ILE A 163 14.79 2.61 1.75
CA ILE A 163 14.69 1.54 0.73
C ILE A 163 14.94 2.19 -0.63
N ARG A 164 16.04 1.81 -1.32
CA ARG A 164 16.46 2.48 -2.56
C ARG A 164 16.93 1.50 -3.64
N ASP A 165 16.58 1.82 -4.88
CA ASP A 165 17.16 1.27 -6.11
C ASP A 165 17.04 -0.25 -6.27
N ILE A 166 16.26 -0.93 -5.46
CA ILE A 166 16.04 -2.38 -5.52
C ILE A 166 14.74 -2.71 -6.26
N THR A 167 14.64 -3.96 -6.70
CA THR A 167 13.38 -4.54 -7.17
C THR A 167 12.76 -5.40 -6.07
N ILE A 168 11.48 -5.18 -5.78
CA ILE A 168 10.66 -6.07 -4.93
C ILE A 168 9.56 -6.62 -5.82
N ARG A 169 9.37 -7.94 -5.85
CA ARG A 169 8.38 -8.52 -6.76
C ARG A 169 7.72 -9.77 -6.24
N GLU A 170 6.57 -10.10 -6.86
CA GLU A 170 5.84 -11.35 -6.63
C GLU A 170 5.52 -11.58 -5.14
N GLY A 171 5.03 -10.54 -4.46
CA GLY A 171 4.51 -10.67 -3.10
C GLY A 171 3.36 -11.67 -3.04
N ALA A 172 3.33 -12.50 -2.00
CA ALA A 172 2.23 -13.43 -1.75
C ALA A 172 1.05 -12.76 -1.03
N TYR A 173 1.34 -11.71 -0.29
CA TYR A 173 0.41 -10.87 0.47
C TYR A 173 0.93 -9.42 0.42
N TRP A 174 0.61 -8.54 1.37
CA TRP A 174 1.11 -7.17 1.40
C TRP A 174 2.64 -7.13 1.26
N THR A 175 3.12 -6.30 0.34
CA THR A 175 4.54 -6.35 -0.03
C THR A 175 5.43 -5.57 0.93
N VAL A 176 5.13 -4.29 1.16
CA VAL A 176 5.85 -3.47 2.13
C VAL A 176 4.85 -2.93 3.14
N HIS A 177 4.89 -3.43 4.35
CA HIS A 177 4.02 -2.99 5.43
C HIS A 177 4.82 -2.21 6.47
N LEU A 178 4.62 -0.90 6.50
CA LEU A 178 5.18 0.03 7.46
C LEU A 178 4.19 0.21 8.61
N ILE A 179 4.54 -0.23 9.81
CA ILE A 179 3.69 -0.13 11.00
C ILE A 179 4.39 0.76 12.02
N GLY A 180 3.81 1.92 12.33
CA GLY A 180 4.37 2.83 13.33
C GLY A 180 5.80 3.31 13.01
N CYS A 181 6.17 3.35 11.74
CA CYS A 181 7.48 3.83 11.32
C CYS A 181 7.58 5.35 11.43
N ASP A 182 8.76 5.87 11.75
CA ASP A 182 9.04 7.30 11.81
C ASP A 182 10.28 7.63 10.97
N GLY A 183 10.11 8.42 9.93
CA GLY A 183 11.19 8.82 9.03
C GLY A 183 11.55 7.74 8.01
N ALA A 184 10.59 7.31 7.19
CA ALA A 184 10.84 6.36 6.09
C ALA A 184 11.04 7.06 4.75
N VAL A 185 12.01 6.61 3.98
CA VAL A 185 12.26 7.01 2.59
C VAL A 185 12.25 5.78 1.69
N ILE A 186 11.37 5.78 0.69
CA ILE A 186 11.32 4.76 -0.36
C ILE A 186 11.53 5.47 -1.70
N ASP A 187 12.62 5.19 -2.39
CA ASP A 187 13.04 5.97 -3.54
C ASP A 187 13.61 5.08 -4.66
N GLY A 188 13.13 5.28 -5.88
CA GLY A 188 13.66 4.61 -7.07
C GLY A 188 13.45 3.09 -7.13
N ILE A 189 12.49 2.54 -6.38
CA ILE A 189 12.25 1.09 -6.40
C ILE A 189 11.31 0.67 -7.53
N ASN A 190 11.47 -0.58 -7.99
CA ASN A 190 10.47 -1.28 -8.78
C ASN A 190 9.75 -2.30 -7.89
N LEU A 191 8.46 -2.07 -7.61
CA LEU A 191 7.61 -3.01 -6.90
C LEU A 191 6.64 -3.63 -7.90
N LEU A 192 6.86 -4.92 -8.24
CA LEU A 192 6.21 -5.57 -9.37
C LEU A 192 5.49 -6.85 -8.94
N ASN A 193 4.26 -6.72 -8.47
CA ASN A 193 3.44 -7.85 -8.06
C ASN A 193 2.64 -8.44 -9.21
N ASN A 194 2.21 -9.67 -9.04
CA ASN A 194 1.24 -10.32 -9.90
C ASN A 194 -0.13 -9.68 -9.69
N LEU A 195 -0.70 -9.15 -10.76
CA LEU A 195 -1.98 -8.43 -10.73
C LEU A 195 -3.20 -9.32 -10.40
N LYS A 196 -3.04 -10.63 -10.33
CA LYS A 196 -4.09 -11.60 -9.99
C LYS A 196 -4.03 -12.10 -8.55
N ILE A 197 -3.05 -11.68 -7.77
CA ILE A 197 -2.94 -12.04 -6.35
C ILE A 197 -3.70 -11.02 -5.52
N ARG A 198 -4.81 -11.44 -4.91
CA ARG A 198 -5.56 -10.60 -3.97
C ARG A 198 -4.73 -10.31 -2.73
N ASN A 199 -4.96 -9.15 -2.10
CA ASN A 199 -4.15 -8.63 -1.01
C ASN A 199 -2.65 -8.56 -1.38
N GLY A 200 -2.37 -8.44 -2.68
CA GLY A 200 -1.02 -8.19 -3.19
C GLY A 200 -0.73 -6.70 -3.22
N ASP A 201 -1.00 -6.01 -2.10
CA ASP A 201 -0.78 -4.57 -1.94
C ASP A 201 0.71 -4.23 -2.14
N GLY A 202 0.97 -3.03 -2.64
CA GLY A 202 2.32 -2.55 -2.84
C GLY A 202 2.96 -2.06 -1.54
N ILE A 203 2.57 -0.86 -1.09
CA ILE A 203 3.10 -0.23 0.11
C ILE A 203 1.94 0.17 1.03
N ASP A 204 1.86 -0.46 2.18
CA ASP A 204 0.92 -0.13 3.24
C ASP A 204 1.61 0.73 4.31
N ILE A 205 1.05 1.90 4.57
CA ILE A 205 1.55 2.88 5.54
C ILE A 205 0.56 2.91 6.69
N ASP A 206 0.88 2.18 7.77
CA ASP A 206 -0.01 1.94 8.89
C ASP A 206 0.54 2.65 10.14
N HIS A 207 -0.23 3.58 10.74
CA HIS A 207 0.20 4.35 11.90
C HIS A 207 1.59 5.01 11.79
N SER A 208 2.06 5.26 10.57
CA SER A 208 3.42 5.73 10.31
C SER A 208 3.44 7.24 9.98
N LYS A 209 4.58 7.86 10.20
CA LYS A 209 4.74 9.31 10.00
C LYS A 209 6.08 9.67 9.37
N ASN A 210 6.15 10.88 8.78
CA ASN A 210 7.35 11.38 8.09
C ASN A 210 7.80 10.44 6.96
N VAL A 211 6.85 9.95 6.14
CA VAL A 211 7.12 8.99 5.06
C VAL A 211 7.21 9.72 3.72
N ARG A 212 8.24 9.42 2.95
CA ARG A 212 8.44 9.93 1.59
C ARG A 212 8.63 8.78 0.62
N ILE A 213 7.80 8.74 -0.42
CA ILE A 213 7.87 7.74 -1.51
C ILE A 213 8.05 8.50 -2.81
N ALA A 214 9.12 8.22 -3.55
CA ALA A 214 9.42 8.95 -4.78
C ALA A 214 10.02 8.06 -5.86
N ASN A 215 9.83 8.45 -7.14
CA ASN A 215 10.49 7.85 -8.30
C ASN A 215 10.25 6.34 -8.45
N CYS A 216 9.14 5.83 -7.95
CA CYS A 216 8.84 4.40 -7.91
C CYS A 216 7.97 3.95 -9.09
N HIS A 217 8.17 2.70 -9.53
CA HIS A 217 7.26 1.99 -10.40
C HIS A 217 6.58 0.89 -9.58
N ILE A 218 5.24 0.96 -9.44
CA ILE A 218 4.48 0.05 -8.58
C ILE A 218 3.37 -0.61 -9.37
N THR A 219 3.33 -1.94 -9.40
CA THR A 219 2.19 -2.73 -9.87
C THR A 219 1.71 -3.64 -8.75
N SER A 220 0.40 -3.70 -8.53
CA SER A 220 -0.20 -4.43 -7.41
C SER A 220 -1.50 -5.13 -7.78
N GLY A 221 -1.72 -6.30 -7.21
CA GLY A 221 -2.98 -7.03 -7.35
C GLY A 221 -4.12 -6.45 -6.50
N ASP A 222 -3.77 -5.71 -5.46
CA ASP A 222 -4.65 -4.93 -4.62
C ASP A 222 -4.18 -3.46 -4.60
N ASP A 223 -4.26 -2.71 -3.51
CA ASP A 223 -3.90 -1.29 -3.47
C ASP A 223 -2.40 -1.07 -3.77
N ALA A 224 -2.04 -0.05 -4.56
CA ALA A 224 -0.62 0.19 -4.85
C ALA A 224 0.08 0.93 -3.71
N ILE A 225 -0.55 1.99 -3.19
CA ILE A 225 -0.13 2.67 -1.97
C ILE A 225 -1.37 2.86 -1.09
N CYS A 226 -1.34 2.36 0.13
CA CYS A 226 -2.45 2.41 1.05
C CYS A 226 -2.06 2.99 2.41
N LEU A 227 -2.75 4.03 2.87
CA LEU A 227 -2.60 4.61 4.19
C LEU A 227 -3.69 4.05 5.10
N LYS A 228 -3.29 3.58 6.28
CA LYS A 228 -4.19 2.91 7.24
C LYS A 228 -3.89 3.35 8.68
N ASN A 229 -4.86 3.10 9.56
CA ASN A 229 -4.68 3.06 11.01
C ASN A 229 -5.43 1.85 11.54
N ARG A 230 -4.77 0.69 11.54
CA ARG A 230 -5.39 -0.56 12.00
C ARG A 230 -5.44 -0.62 13.54
N ARG A 231 -6.56 -1.11 14.05
CA ARG A 231 -6.83 -1.14 15.50
C ARG A 231 -5.80 -1.91 16.33
N GLU A 232 -5.19 -2.94 15.76
CA GLU A 232 -4.19 -3.74 16.47
C GLU A 232 -2.85 -3.01 16.70
N PHE A 233 -2.66 -1.83 16.09
CA PHE A 233 -1.44 -1.02 16.18
C PHE A 233 -1.70 0.37 16.76
N GLU A 234 -2.79 0.53 17.52
CA GLU A 234 -3.22 1.82 18.09
C GLU A 234 -2.15 2.54 18.93
N GLU A 235 -1.20 1.78 19.49
CA GLU A 235 -0.11 2.33 20.29
C GLU A 235 0.85 3.25 19.52
N TYR A 236 0.87 3.16 18.18
CA TYR A 236 1.73 4.00 17.35
C TYR A 236 1.10 5.36 17.00
N GLY A 237 -0.21 5.55 17.24
CA GLY A 237 -0.91 6.82 17.03
C GLY A 237 -1.24 7.09 15.57
N SER A 238 -1.39 8.36 15.20
CA SER A 238 -1.90 8.80 13.91
C SER A 238 -0.92 8.55 12.75
N CYS A 239 -1.46 8.36 11.53
CA CYS A 239 -0.68 8.33 10.29
C CYS A 239 -0.65 9.73 9.67
N HIS A 240 0.53 10.34 9.52
CA HIS A 240 0.62 11.73 9.05
C HIS A 240 1.97 12.13 8.45
N ASP A 241 2.00 13.30 7.80
CA ASP A 241 3.18 13.87 7.15
C ASP A 241 3.75 12.94 6.07
N ILE A 242 2.90 12.59 5.10
CA ILE A 242 3.18 11.63 4.04
C ILE A 242 3.28 12.35 2.69
N VAL A 243 4.33 12.08 1.94
CA VAL A 243 4.50 12.59 0.56
C VAL A 243 4.76 11.44 -0.41
N VAL A 244 3.98 11.40 -1.49
CA VAL A 244 4.19 10.49 -2.63
C VAL A 244 4.34 11.32 -3.90
N THR A 245 5.42 11.14 -4.65
CA THR A 245 5.67 11.94 -5.86
C THR A 245 6.42 11.17 -6.95
N ASN A 246 6.25 11.60 -8.20
CA ASN A 246 6.97 11.05 -9.37
C ASN A 246 6.83 9.54 -9.54
N CYS A 247 5.69 8.96 -9.21
CA CYS A 247 5.48 7.52 -9.31
C CYS A 247 4.63 7.15 -10.54
N VAL A 248 4.92 5.98 -11.11
CA VAL A 248 4.10 5.32 -12.12
C VAL A 248 3.48 4.08 -11.49
N MET A 249 2.15 4.00 -11.46
CA MET A 249 1.44 2.99 -10.68
C MET A 249 0.34 2.29 -11.49
N GLU A 250 0.09 1.02 -11.17
CA GLU A 250 -1.01 0.20 -11.68
C GLU A 250 -1.56 -0.68 -10.55
N SER A 251 -2.90 -0.76 -10.44
CA SER A 251 -3.55 -1.56 -9.40
C SER A 251 -4.81 -2.25 -9.93
N ARG A 252 -5.10 -3.44 -9.45
CA ARG A 252 -6.40 -4.09 -9.71
C ARG A 252 -7.47 -3.69 -8.70
N SER A 253 -7.11 -2.92 -7.69
CA SER A 253 -8.01 -2.34 -6.69
C SER A 253 -7.93 -0.80 -6.72
N CYS A 254 -7.41 -0.16 -5.72
CA CYS A 254 -7.27 1.29 -5.68
C CYS A 254 -5.79 1.68 -5.73
N THR A 255 -5.40 2.49 -6.71
CA THR A 255 -3.98 2.82 -6.86
C THR A 255 -3.46 3.59 -5.65
N VAL A 256 -4.13 4.66 -5.23
CA VAL A 256 -3.81 5.34 -3.98
C VAL A 256 -5.05 5.32 -3.11
N LYS A 257 -4.94 4.70 -1.94
CA LYS A 257 -6.04 4.53 -1.02
C LYS A 257 -5.73 5.06 0.36
N ILE A 258 -6.68 5.72 0.97
CA ILE A 258 -6.69 6.08 2.39
C ILE A 258 -7.83 5.30 3.05
N GLY A 259 -7.48 4.41 3.98
CA GLY A 259 -8.41 3.45 4.61
C GLY A 259 -8.25 2.03 4.02
N SER A 260 -9.23 1.10 4.11
CA SER A 260 -10.53 1.26 4.75
C SER A 260 -10.42 1.28 6.28
N GLU A 261 -9.36 0.67 6.86
CA GLU A 261 -9.10 0.68 8.29
C GLU A 261 -8.57 2.04 8.72
N ASN A 262 -9.32 2.73 9.55
CA ASN A 262 -8.90 4.00 10.11
C ASN A 262 -9.55 4.24 11.47
N MET A 263 -8.86 3.82 12.54
CA MET A 263 -9.35 4.02 13.90
C MET A 263 -8.79 5.29 14.58
N ASP A 264 -7.81 5.95 13.95
CA ASP A 264 -7.17 7.19 14.42
C ASP A 264 -7.22 8.27 13.31
N SER A 265 -6.39 9.29 13.34
CA SER A 265 -6.36 10.35 12.34
C SER A 265 -5.35 10.06 11.23
N ILE A 266 -5.73 10.35 9.97
CA ILE A 266 -4.81 10.40 8.82
C ILE A 266 -4.84 11.82 8.29
N TYR A 267 -3.68 12.51 8.28
CA TYR A 267 -3.65 13.92 7.88
C TYR A 267 -2.29 14.36 7.33
N ASN A 268 -2.25 15.53 6.69
CA ASN A 268 -1.06 16.10 6.04
C ASN A 268 -0.47 15.14 5.00
N VAL A 269 -1.28 14.81 3.99
CA VAL A 269 -0.90 13.86 2.93
C VAL A 269 -0.84 14.61 1.59
N VAL A 270 0.25 14.45 0.86
CA VAL A 270 0.42 15.00 -0.49
C VAL A 270 0.76 13.88 -1.47
N ILE A 271 -0.05 13.76 -2.53
CA ILE A 271 0.18 12.86 -3.66
C ILE A 271 0.27 13.72 -4.91
N ASP A 272 1.44 13.77 -5.54
CA ASP A 272 1.72 14.73 -6.59
C ASP A 272 2.54 14.13 -7.75
N ASN A 273 2.38 14.67 -8.97
CA ASN A 273 3.17 14.31 -10.15
C ASN A 273 3.18 12.80 -10.45
N CYS A 274 2.04 12.15 -10.44
CA CYS A 274 1.94 10.70 -10.65
C CYS A 274 1.20 10.33 -11.94
N VAL A 275 1.54 9.17 -12.48
CA VAL A 275 0.81 8.53 -13.57
C VAL A 275 0.23 7.20 -13.08
N ILE A 276 -1.08 7.06 -13.22
CA ILE A 276 -1.83 5.85 -12.86
C ILE A 276 -2.38 5.23 -14.13
N LYS A 277 -2.15 3.96 -14.35
CA LYS A 277 -2.61 3.26 -15.55
C LYS A 277 -3.37 1.99 -15.20
N GLY A 278 -4.48 1.74 -15.91
CA GLY A 278 -5.21 0.48 -15.84
C GLY A 278 -5.73 0.11 -14.45
N SER A 279 -6.07 1.10 -13.61
CA SER A 279 -6.54 0.86 -12.24
C SER A 279 -8.04 0.55 -12.20
N ASN A 280 -8.49 -0.16 -11.17
CA ASN A 280 -9.94 -0.30 -10.93
C ASN A 280 -10.50 0.97 -10.27
N ARG A 281 -9.78 1.57 -9.33
CA ARG A 281 -10.09 2.87 -8.74
C ARG A 281 -8.80 3.71 -8.72
N GLY A 282 -8.91 4.99 -9.06
CA GLY A 282 -7.74 5.87 -9.12
C GLY A 282 -7.29 6.37 -7.76
N LEU A 283 -7.93 7.44 -7.30
CA LEU A 283 -7.63 8.14 -6.04
C LEU A 283 -8.77 7.91 -5.06
N GLY A 284 -8.53 7.19 -3.97
CA GLY A 284 -9.58 6.73 -3.07
C GLY A 284 -9.37 7.11 -1.61
N ILE A 285 -10.40 7.71 -1.00
CA ILE A 285 -10.55 7.82 0.44
C ILE A 285 -11.77 6.98 0.84
N GLN A 286 -11.52 5.93 1.60
CA GLN A 286 -12.50 4.94 2.00
C GLN A 286 -12.52 4.81 3.51
N ASN A 287 -13.01 5.84 4.22
CA ASN A 287 -13.06 5.84 5.68
C ASN A 287 -14.19 4.94 6.18
N ARG A 288 -13.89 3.93 6.98
CA ARG A 288 -14.88 2.93 7.43
C ARG A 288 -14.94 2.75 8.94
N ASP A 289 -14.03 3.36 9.66
CA ASP A 289 -13.95 3.30 11.11
C ASP A 289 -14.01 4.73 11.70
N GLU A 290 -13.88 4.89 13.00
CA GLU A 290 -14.09 6.15 13.72
C GLU A 290 -13.04 7.23 13.52
N GLY A 291 -11.91 6.90 12.91
CA GLY A 291 -10.82 7.84 12.66
C GLY A 291 -11.18 8.88 11.59
N THR A 292 -10.46 9.99 11.60
CA THR A 292 -10.66 11.12 10.69
C THR A 292 -9.63 11.12 9.55
N VAL A 293 -10.00 11.73 8.42
CA VAL A 293 -9.08 12.00 7.31
C VAL A 293 -9.16 13.47 6.96
N SER A 294 -8.02 14.17 6.97
CA SER A 294 -8.02 15.61 6.67
C SER A 294 -6.70 16.10 6.07
N ASN A 295 -6.74 17.30 5.46
CA ASN A 295 -5.58 17.94 4.87
C ASN A 295 -4.85 17.02 3.87
N VAL A 296 -5.59 16.55 2.86
CA VAL A 296 -5.06 15.68 1.79
C VAL A 296 -5.10 16.41 0.47
N VAL A 297 -3.99 16.42 -0.24
CA VAL A 297 -3.85 17.03 -1.55
C VAL A 297 -3.45 15.97 -2.59
N PHE A 298 -4.25 15.84 -3.63
CA PHE A 298 -3.91 15.13 -4.85
C PHE A 298 -3.71 16.16 -5.96
N SER A 299 -2.54 16.18 -6.61
CA SER A 299 -2.28 17.16 -7.65
C SER A 299 -1.44 16.63 -8.80
N ASN A 300 -1.64 17.21 -9.99
CA ASN A 300 -0.86 16.91 -11.20
C ASN A 300 -0.84 15.42 -11.55
N ILE A 301 -2.02 14.78 -11.61
CA ILE A 301 -2.14 13.32 -11.82
C ILE A 301 -2.84 13.03 -13.14
N ILE A 302 -2.26 12.16 -13.96
CA ILE A 302 -2.88 11.53 -15.10
C ILE A 302 -3.28 10.11 -14.72
N LEU A 303 -4.53 9.71 -14.95
CA LEU A 303 -5.01 8.40 -14.55
C LEU A 303 -5.98 7.75 -15.53
N ASP A 304 -5.89 6.42 -15.61
CA ASP A 304 -6.83 5.56 -16.32
C ASP A 304 -7.47 4.54 -15.38
N CYS A 305 -8.82 4.49 -15.37
CA CYS A 305 -9.59 3.54 -14.57
C CYS A 305 -10.53 2.72 -15.45
N GLN A 306 -10.56 1.40 -15.20
CA GLN A 306 -11.47 0.49 -15.88
C GLN A 306 -11.97 -0.62 -14.94
N LEU A 307 -13.12 -1.19 -15.23
CA LEU A 307 -13.67 -2.31 -14.50
C LEU A 307 -12.89 -3.59 -14.78
N TRP A 308 -12.40 -4.26 -13.75
CA TRP A 308 -11.71 -5.53 -13.87
C TRP A 308 -12.57 -6.72 -13.47
N SER A 309 -13.63 -6.48 -12.67
CA SER A 309 -14.51 -7.51 -12.15
C SER A 309 -15.84 -6.92 -11.68
N ASP A 310 -16.93 -7.68 -11.81
CA ASP A 310 -18.22 -7.31 -11.23
C ASP A 310 -18.26 -7.45 -9.72
N VAL A 311 -17.45 -8.34 -9.16
CA VAL A 311 -17.51 -8.71 -7.75
C VAL A 311 -16.51 -7.95 -6.90
N TRP A 312 -15.38 -7.52 -7.48
CA TRP A 312 -14.33 -6.82 -6.74
C TRP A 312 -14.77 -5.41 -6.31
N TRP A 313 -14.08 -4.87 -5.34
CA TRP A 313 -14.37 -3.54 -4.81
C TRP A 313 -13.88 -2.45 -5.75
N GLY A 314 -14.71 -1.42 -5.93
CA GLY A 314 -14.47 -0.36 -6.89
C GLY A 314 -15.19 -0.60 -8.21
N LYS A 315 -15.58 0.50 -8.86
CA LYS A 315 -16.36 0.50 -10.10
C LYS A 315 -15.81 1.50 -11.11
N ALA A 316 -14.48 1.51 -11.24
CA ALA A 316 -13.73 2.39 -12.16
C ALA A 316 -13.88 3.89 -11.86
N GLU A 317 -14.08 4.25 -10.59
CA GLU A 317 -14.11 5.64 -10.18
C GLU A 317 -12.72 6.26 -10.28
N SER A 318 -12.60 7.41 -10.94
CA SER A 318 -11.36 8.19 -11.00
C SER A 318 -11.00 8.80 -9.66
N ILE A 319 -12.00 9.37 -8.98
CA ILE A 319 -11.92 9.96 -7.63
C ILE A 319 -13.02 9.33 -6.77
N TYR A 320 -12.66 8.93 -5.59
CA TYR A 320 -13.56 8.28 -4.65
C TYR A 320 -13.31 8.80 -3.24
N VAL A 321 -14.28 9.50 -2.65
CA VAL A 321 -14.18 10.06 -1.29
C VAL A 321 -15.39 9.65 -0.48
N THR A 322 -15.20 8.74 0.48
CA THR A 322 -16.34 8.21 1.22
C THR A 322 -16.06 8.00 2.71
N SER A 323 -17.12 8.21 3.52
CA SER A 323 -17.13 7.85 4.93
C SER A 323 -18.45 7.20 5.30
N TYR A 324 -18.41 5.86 5.50
CA TYR A 324 -19.54 5.04 5.90
C TYR A 324 -19.10 4.07 6.99
N PRO A 325 -19.91 3.81 8.04
CA PRO A 325 -19.54 2.82 9.04
C PRO A 325 -19.50 1.41 8.45
N ARG A 326 -18.46 0.66 8.75
CA ARG A 326 -18.18 -0.68 8.21
C ARG A 326 -19.34 -1.64 8.40
N ALA A 327 -19.89 -1.76 9.60
CA ALA A 327 -21.03 -2.59 9.89
C ALA A 327 -21.64 -2.28 11.26
N ASN A 328 -22.88 -2.74 11.48
CA ASN A 328 -23.39 -2.95 12.83
C ASN A 328 -22.71 -4.17 13.42
N GLY A 329 -22.43 -4.18 14.70
CA GLY A 329 -21.72 -5.20 15.45
C GLY A 329 -22.03 -6.67 15.27
N ASN A 330 -22.97 -7.00 14.42
CA ASN A 330 -23.35 -8.39 14.12
C ASN A 330 -22.90 -8.86 12.73
N HIS A 331 -22.20 -8.05 11.95
CA HIS A 331 -21.76 -8.45 10.62
C HIS A 331 -20.46 -9.24 10.70
N LYS A 332 -20.38 -10.36 9.99
CA LYS A 332 -19.20 -11.24 9.97
C LYS A 332 -17.89 -10.50 9.63
N ASP A 333 -17.99 -9.49 8.76
CA ASP A 333 -16.84 -8.72 8.29
C ASP A 333 -16.34 -7.66 9.29
N ALA A 334 -17.05 -7.41 10.38
CA ALA A 334 -16.64 -6.49 11.43
C ALA A 334 -15.90 -7.20 12.59
N ASN A 335 -16.18 -8.49 12.80
CA ASN A 335 -15.82 -9.17 14.04
C ASN A 335 -14.31 -9.41 14.21
N TRP A 336 -13.55 -9.48 13.13
CA TRP A 336 -12.12 -9.72 13.20
C TRP A 336 -11.29 -8.46 13.52
N ARG A 337 -11.87 -7.27 13.31
CA ARG A 337 -11.18 -5.98 13.52
C ARG A 337 -11.39 -5.39 14.89
N PHE A 338 -12.33 -5.93 15.65
CA PHE A 338 -12.66 -5.45 16.99
C PHE A 338 -12.48 -6.55 18.02
N PRO A 339 -12.05 -6.24 19.23
CA PRO A 339 -12.09 -7.18 20.33
C PRO A 339 -13.51 -7.78 20.46
N LYS A 340 -13.58 -9.05 20.84
CA LYS A 340 -14.85 -9.77 20.98
C LYS A 340 -15.84 -8.97 21.85
N GLY A 341 -16.99 -8.67 21.29
CA GLY A 341 -18.05 -7.90 21.98
C GLY A 341 -17.93 -6.39 21.84
N GLN A 342 -16.92 -5.87 21.13
CA GLN A 342 -16.82 -4.44 20.78
C GLN A 342 -17.16 -4.22 19.31
N THR A 343 -17.97 -3.20 19.06
CA THR A 343 -18.31 -2.76 17.71
C THR A 343 -18.40 -1.25 17.69
N VAL A 344 -17.76 -0.66 16.69
CA VAL A 344 -17.87 0.77 16.43
C VAL A 344 -18.76 0.94 15.21
N GLY A 345 -20.07 1.13 15.46
CA GLY A 345 -21.06 1.37 14.39
C GLY A 345 -21.03 2.81 13.86
N ARG A 346 -19.86 3.46 13.84
CA ARG A 346 -19.69 4.85 13.40
C ARG A 346 -18.46 4.99 12.53
N CYS A 347 -18.46 5.99 11.65
CA CYS A 347 -17.30 6.43 10.91
C CYS A 347 -16.91 7.85 11.31
N GLY A 348 -15.65 8.19 11.15
CA GLY A 348 -15.14 9.53 11.39
C GLY A 348 -15.39 10.46 10.20
N GLU A 349 -14.94 11.70 10.33
CA GLU A 349 -15.06 12.74 9.33
C GLU A 349 -13.95 12.65 8.29
N VAL A 350 -14.28 12.94 7.03
CA VAL A 350 -13.35 13.16 5.92
C VAL A 350 -13.54 14.60 5.46
N SER A 351 -12.51 15.44 5.58
CA SER A 351 -12.63 16.87 5.28
C SER A 351 -11.32 17.49 4.79
N HIS A 352 -11.42 18.66 4.14
CA HIS A 352 -10.27 19.40 3.60
C HIS A 352 -9.45 18.55 2.62
N ILE A 353 -10.14 18.02 1.61
CA ILE A 353 -9.56 17.16 0.56
C ILE A 353 -9.52 17.95 -0.74
N TYR A 354 -8.36 18.02 -1.36
CA TYR A 354 -8.12 18.82 -2.55
C TYR A 354 -7.68 17.96 -3.72
N PHE A 355 -8.36 18.08 -4.86
CA PHE A 355 -8.00 17.48 -6.13
C PHE A 355 -7.70 18.59 -7.13
N ASN A 356 -6.44 18.75 -7.54
CA ASN A 356 -6.00 19.81 -8.40
C ASN A 356 -5.31 19.25 -9.66
N HIS A 357 -5.70 19.70 -10.85
CA HIS A 357 -5.09 19.29 -12.12
C HIS A 357 -5.11 17.77 -12.31
N ILE A 358 -6.31 17.19 -12.29
CA ILE A 358 -6.52 15.74 -12.49
C ILE A 358 -7.04 15.50 -13.91
N TYR A 359 -6.35 14.64 -14.65
CA TYR A 359 -6.74 14.23 -16.00
C TYR A 359 -7.05 12.74 -16.01
N ALA A 360 -8.34 12.38 -16.10
CA ALA A 360 -8.79 11.00 -15.95
C ALA A 360 -9.47 10.47 -17.22
N THR A 361 -9.12 9.24 -17.62
CA THR A 361 -9.95 8.41 -18.48
C THR A 361 -10.54 7.29 -17.64
N SER A 362 -11.88 7.15 -17.58
CA SER A 362 -12.52 6.20 -16.68
C SER A 362 -13.86 5.69 -17.19
N GLU A 363 -14.30 4.51 -16.72
CA GLU A 363 -15.62 3.98 -17.04
C GLU A 363 -16.71 4.55 -16.11
N ASN A 364 -16.32 5.05 -14.93
CA ASN A 364 -17.19 5.79 -14.02
C ASN A 364 -16.54 7.14 -13.66
N GLY A 365 -17.35 8.10 -13.19
CA GLY A 365 -16.84 9.40 -12.76
C GLY A 365 -16.34 9.42 -11.32
N CYS A 366 -16.43 10.59 -10.70
CA CYS A 366 -16.09 10.76 -9.28
C CYS A 366 -17.28 10.36 -8.41
N PHE A 367 -16.99 9.79 -7.24
CA PHE A 367 -17.99 9.51 -6.21
C PHE A 367 -17.57 10.13 -4.88
N ILE A 368 -18.44 10.97 -4.32
CA ILE A 368 -18.25 11.64 -3.03
C ILE A 368 -19.47 11.31 -2.17
N GLY A 369 -19.28 10.62 -1.02
CA GLY A 369 -20.43 10.18 -0.26
C GLY A 369 -20.18 9.93 1.23
N GLY A 370 -21.16 10.26 2.07
CA GLY A 370 -21.13 10.08 3.51
C GLY A 370 -22.35 9.34 4.06
N ASP A 371 -22.20 8.71 5.22
CA ASP A 371 -23.34 8.15 5.98
C ASP A 371 -24.35 9.26 6.35
N THR A 372 -23.82 10.43 6.69
CA THR A 372 -24.54 11.69 6.90
C THR A 372 -23.74 12.86 6.33
N PRO A 373 -24.37 14.03 6.07
CA PRO A 373 -23.67 15.16 5.44
C PRO A 373 -22.47 15.71 6.21
N ASP A 374 -22.39 15.49 7.51
CA ASP A 374 -21.26 15.90 8.34
C ASP A 374 -20.05 14.96 8.23
N LYS A 375 -20.19 13.78 7.61
CA LYS A 375 -19.11 12.80 7.49
C LYS A 375 -18.18 13.05 6.31
N VAL A 376 -18.66 13.75 5.28
CA VAL A 376 -17.82 14.16 4.15
C VAL A 376 -18.12 15.63 3.84
N ASN A 377 -17.12 16.48 4.01
CA ASN A 377 -17.28 17.92 3.80
C ASN A 377 -15.97 18.61 3.40
N ASN A 378 -16.06 19.85 2.93
CA ASN A 378 -14.90 20.63 2.47
C ASN A 378 -14.06 19.85 1.45
N ILE A 379 -14.69 19.42 0.35
CA ILE A 379 -14.07 18.69 -0.75
C ILE A 379 -13.93 19.63 -1.95
N TYR A 380 -12.72 19.76 -2.47
CA TYR A 380 -12.40 20.72 -3.52
C TYR A 380 -11.89 20.00 -4.78
N LEU A 381 -12.60 20.16 -5.91
CA LEU A 381 -12.21 19.68 -7.23
C LEU A 381 -11.88 20.89 -8.10
N ASN A 382 -10.60 21.07 -8.41
CA ASN A 382 -10.13 22.20 -9.19
C ASN A 382 -9.37 21.73 -10.45
N ASN A 383 -9.80 22.17 -11.62
CA ASN A 383 -9.24 21.78 -12.91
C ASN A 383 -9.21 20.25 -13.08
N VAL A 384 -10.40 19.63 -13.03
CA VAL A 384 -10.60 18.20 -13.22
C VAL A 384 -11.17 17.90 -14.58
N HIS A 385 -10.44 17.10 -15.37
CA HIS A 385 -10.83 16.69 -16.72
C HIS A 385 -11.14 15.20 -16.74
N LEU A 386 -12.39 14.86 -17.01
CA LEU A 386 -12.89 13.49 -17.10
C LEU A 386 -13.20 13.12 -18.54
N ASN A 387 -12.59 12.07 -19.03
CA ASN A 387 -12.91 11.44 -20.30
C ASN A 387 -13.60 10.10 -20.02
N LEU A 388 -14.92 10.14 -19.92
CA LEU A 388 -15.75 8.97 -19.61
C LEU A 388 -15.86 8.08 -20.86
N LYS A 389 -15.35 6.87 -20.75
CA LYS A 389 -15.32 5.90 -21.86
C LYS A 389 -15.74 4.51 -21.38
N LYS A 390 -16.49 3.82 -22.21
CA LYS A 390 -16.78 2.40 -22.00
C LYS A 390 -15.61 1.59 -22.54
N LEU A 391 -14.80 0.99 -21.66
CA LEU A 391 -13.59 0.24 -21.97
C LEU A 391 -13.80 -1.27 -21.91
N THR A 392 -14.71 -1.73 -21.06
CA THR A 392 -14.99 -3.15 -20.80
C THR A 392 -16.45 -3.52 -21.09
N GLY A 393 -16.79 -4.81 -20.94
CA GLY A 393 -18.15 -5.32 -21.08
C GLY A 393 -19.05 -5.11 -19.85
N TYR A 394 -18.50 -4.73 -18.71
CA TYR A 394 -19.25 -4.56 -17.47
C TYR A 394 -20.13 -3.31 -17.47
N ASP A 395 -21.24 -3.33 -16.74
CA ASP A 395 -22.14 -2.19 -16.67
C ASP A 395 -21.53 -1.02 -15.87
N GLY A 396 -21.68 0.20 -16.40
CA GLY A 396 -21.30 1.42 -15.71
C GLY A 396 -22.46 1.98 -14.85
N GLY A 397 -22.17 3.03 -14.05
CA GLY A 397 -23.19 3.71 -13.23
C GLY A 397 -23.49 2.99 -11.93
N VAL A 398 -22.63 2.08 -11.50
CA VAL A 398 -22.67 1.49 -10.16
C VAL A 398 -21.68 2.22 -9.27
N TYR A 399 -22.11 2.59 -8.07
CA TYR A 399 -21.26 3.24 -7.05
C TYR A 399 -21.15 2.33 -5.85
N ASP A 400 -19.92 1.96 -5.48
CA ASP A 400 -19.63 0.93 -4.48
C ASP A 400 -19.26 1.55 -3.14
N LYS A 401 -20.12 1.34 -2.13
CA LYS A 401 -19.90 1.82 -0.76
C LYS A 401 -19.24 0.79 0.15
N ARG A 402 -19.02 -0.43 -0.33
CA ARG A 402 -18.50 -1.53 0.51
C ARG A 402 -17.07 -1.27 1.04
N PRO A 403 -16.70 -1.86 2.18
CA PRO A 403 -17.60 -2.47 3.17
C PRO A 403 -18.37 -1.39 3.93
N CYS A 404 -19.69 -1.52 4.04
CA CYS A 404 -20.53 -0.55 4.74
C CYS A 404 -21.73 -1.21 5.42
N ARG A 405 -22.35 -0.46 6.34
CA ARG A 405 -23.63 -0.83 6.91
C ARG A 405 -24.73 -0.64 5.86
N GLY A 406 -25.63 -1.64 5.72
CA GLY A 406 -26.74 -1.58 4.79
C GLY A 406 -26.35 -1.95 3.36
N GLU A 407 -27.00 -1.33 2.39
CA GLU A 407 -26.81 -1.64 0.99
C GLU A 407 -25.49 -1.08 0.46
N GLY A 408 -24.68 -1.96 -0.11
CA GLY A 408 -23.33 -1.65 -0.55
C GLY A 408 -23.25 -0.99 -1.92
N PHE A 409 -24.31 -1.01 -2.72
CA PHE A 409 -24.33 -0.48 -4.08
C PHE A 409 -25.42 0.55 -4.31
N ILE A 410 -25.09 1.56 -5.10
CA ILE A 410 -26.03 2.49 -5.70
C ILE A 410 -26.02 2.25 -7.20
N TYR A 411 -27.19 1.98 -7.78
CA TYR A 411 -27.36 1.82 -9.23
C TYR A 411 -27.99 3.08 -9.81
N ASN A 412 -27.27 3.73 -10.72
CA ASN A 412 -27.69 4.96 -11.36
C ASN A 412 -27.07 5.07 -12.78
N LYS A 413 -27.06 6.27 -13.35
CA LYS A 413 -26.30 6.62 -14.55
C LYS A 413 -24.86 6.95 -14.17
N VAL A 414 -23.99 7.03 -15.15
CA VAL A 414 -22.64 7.57 -14.99
C VAL A 414 -22.72 9.11 -14.96
N TYR A 415 -22.22 9.70 -13.88
CA TYR A 415 -22.11 11.15 -13.75
C TYR A 415 -20.64 11.59 -13.75
N GLY A 416 -20.36 12.83 -14.11
CA GLY A 416 -19.04 13.40 -13.91
C GLY A 416 -18.64 13.37 -12.43
N VAL A 417 -19.52 13.92 -11.58
CA VAL A 417 -19.41 13.82 -10.11
C VAL A 417 -20.77 13.40 -9.55
N TYR A 418 -20.78 12.30 -8.79
CA TYR A 418 -21.94 11.85 -8.04
C TYR A 418 -21.73 12.13 -6.54
N VAL A 419 -22.64 12.89 -5.95
CA VAL A 419 -22.58 13.29 -4.52
C VAL A 419 -23.76 12.71 -3.76
N GLU A 420 -23.49 12.01 -2.64
CA GLU A 420 -24.50 11.45 -1.74
C GLU A 420 -24.17 11.86 -0.30
N ASN A 421 -25.07 12.60 0.37
CA ASN A 421 -24.89 12.99 1.76
C ASN A 421 -23.50 13.59 2.07
N ALA A 422 -23.08 14.57 1.28
CA ALA A 422 -21.87 15.35 1.52
C ALA A 422 -22.21 16.84 1.45
N ARG A 423 -21.47 17.69 2.13
CA ARG A 423 -21.65 19.14 2.10
C ARG A 423 -20.36 19.85 1.78
N ASP A 424 -20.46 21.12 1.39
CA ASP A 424 -19.32 21.97 1.07
C ASP A 424 -18.40 21.30 0.02
N VAL A 425 -19.03 20.81 -1.07
CA VAL A 425 -18.31 20.24 -2.21
C VAL A 425 -18.20 21.32 -3.28
N GLU A 426 -17.01 21.85 -3.42
CA GLU A 426 -16.70 22.92 -4.37
C GLU A 426 -16.07 22.34 -5.63
N ILE A 427 -16.61 22.72 -6.81
CA ILE A 427 -16.15 22.26 -8.11
C ILE A 427 -15.83 23.46 -8.98
N ASP A 428 -14.55 23.65 -9.29
CA ASP A 428 -14.06 24.68 -10.18
C ASP A 428 -13.38 24.04 -11.40
N ASP A 429 -13.75 24.51 -12.61
CA ASP A 429 -13.27 24.01 -13.91
C ASP A 429 -13.36 22.47 -14.08
N LEU A 430 -14.57 21.93 -13.93
CA LEU A 430 -14.86 20.52 -14.29
C LEU A 430 -15.18 20.41 -15.79
N ARG A 431 -14.38 19.63 -16.52
CA ARG A 431 -14.59 19.30 -17.92
C ARG A 431 -14.88 17.82 -18.08
N VAL A 432 -16.02 17.50 -18.69
CA VAL A 432 -16.45 16.12 -18.93
C VAL A 432 -16.64 15.88 -20.41
N GLN A 433 -15.86 14.97 -20.97
CA GLN A 433 -16.09 14.39 -22.30
C GLN A 433 -16.74 13.02 -22.12
N VAL A 434 -17.74 12.74 -22.96
CA VAL A 434 -18.51 11.50 -22.86
C VAL A 434 -18.37 10.72 -24.15
N GLY A 435 -17.80 9.52 -24.04
CA GLY A 435 -17.67 8.61 -25.16
C GLY A 435 -18.97 7.89 -25.51
N PRO A 436 -19.03 7.23 -26.69
CA PRO A 436 -20.16 6.42 -27.04
C PRO A 436 -20.41 5.28 -26.08
N LYS A 437 -21.68 4.88 -25.93
CA LYS A 437 -22.13 3.78 -25.05
C LYS A 437 -22.05 4.05 -23.55
N VAL A 438 -21.66 5.24 -23.10
CA VAL A 438 -21.75 5.66 -21.72
C VAL A 438 -23.17 6.07 -21.41
N ASN A 439 -23.83 5.43 -20.44
CA ASN A 439 -25.16 5.85 -19.96
C ASN A 439 -25.01 7.08 -19.05
N TYR A 440 -24.81 8.23 -19.66
CA TYR A 440 -24.46 9.47 -18.98
C TYR A 440 -25.68 10.17 -18.39
N GLY A 441 -25.60 10.58 -17.14
CA GLY A 441 -26.64 11.27 -16.39
C GLY A 441 -26.48 12.79 -16.32
N GLY A 442 -25.28 13.30 -16.43
CA GLY A 442 -24.99 14.73 -16.32
C GLY A 442 -23.62 15.02 -15.71
N LYS A 443 -23.21 16.28 -15.66
CA LYS A 443 -21.93 16.68 -15.07
C LYS A 443 -21.89 16.37 -13.57
N THR A 444 -22.93 16.73 -12.87
CA THR A 444 -23.05 16.56 -11.42
C THR A 444 -24.43 15.97 -11.06
N PHE A 445 -24.49 15.29 -9.94
CA PHE A 445 -25.70 14.76 -9.33
C PHE A 445 -25.58 14.86 -7.80
N GLY A 446 -26.68 15.27 -7.13
CA GLY A 446 -26.76 15.31 -5.65
C GLY A 446 -26.14 16.54 -4.99
N ILE A 447 -25.67 17.52 -5.80
CA ILE A 447 -25.28 18.84 -5.31
C ILE A 447 -26.48 19.77 -5.57
N ASP A 448 -26.98 20.39 -4.51
CA ASP A 448 -27.96 21.47 -4.68
C ASP A 448 -27.28 22.65 -5.34
N ASP A 449 -27.80 23.10 -6.51
CA ASP A 449 -27.33 24.26 -7.28
C ASP A 449 -27.56 25.58 -6.53
#